data_3f75cc08e7f858d94de96a73f03fb141
#
_entry.id   3f75cc08e7f858d94de96a73f03fb141
#
_cell.length_a   1.000
_cell.length_b   1.000
_cell.length_c   1.000
_cell.angle_alpha   90.00
_cell.angle_beta   90.00
_cell.angle_gamma   90.00
#
_symmetry.space_group_name_H-M   'P 1'
#
loop_
_entity.id
_entity.type
_entity.pdbx_description
1 polymer ?
#
loop_
_entity_poly.entity_id
_entity_poly.type
_entity_poly.pdbx_seq_one_letter_code
_entity_poly.pdbx_strand_id
1 'polypeptide(L)'
;MRARLPTLIFAAGLLVWIINAAIVWLAGAPLGHDEAQYVLSANDLLAGEAPRWFYASSGMSVVALPGAIDGGEIAARFPTFVLGIAFVLAAAGLAWRTYGAMTAAWVVAVLAGLRSVMGMSVDLLSDVPATAFVLGGTLVIVTEVIQRTGPLRWRVVLAAPLLACALYLRYASCVPIALLGVATLGVGWRTIARRPLPILATAAAFLVLLVPHLRTAYAETGSPLGILLASKDVPGKTWFAQGLVTYVTSNPVHYYGLLAAPVFLAGLAAITRFRDRATLLLWTVAVADVAVLGVVSHAQARYIFFGVTLLVILGVEQIRILIGERRVLGMGCAIAVVASWLLVATGQIKRSAHRRDTTAATRAAASAIATDAAGVTCFVVGDAFAQLEHYSGCRSSSWPWDTHQRIYVVRTPTSAPVETRGTPRMLLDRPDVSVTRYDP
;
A
#
# COMPACT_ATOMS: atom_id res chain seq x y z
N MET A 1 21.79 -28.77 -15.17
CA MET A 1 20.37 -28.55 -14.76
C MET A 1 20.25 -27.77 -13.44
N ARG A 2 20.99 -28.08 -12.36
CA ARG A 2 20.81 -27.43 -11.03
C ARG A 2 20.98 -25.90 -11.04
N ALA A 3 21.87 -25.32 -11.84
CA ALA A 3 22.14 -23.88 -11.89
C ALA A 3 20.99 -23.06 -12.56
N ARG A 4 20.16 -23.69 -13.41
CA ARG A 4 19.05 -23.02 -14.12
C ARG A 4 17.72 -23.01 -13.34
N LEU A 5 17.58 -23.87 -12.35
CA LEU A 5 16.32 -24.02 -11.60
C LEU A 5 15.86 -22.72 -10.89
N PRO A 6 16.73 -21.99 -10.16
CA PRO A 6 16.31 -20.73 -9.56
C PRO A 6 15.80 -19.73 -10.58
N THR A 7 16.47 -19.61 -11.73
CA THR A 7 16.08 -18.70 -12.81
C THR A 7 14.71 -19.06 -13.38
N LEU A 8 14.43 -20.36 -13.56
CA LEU A 8 13.12 -20.82 -14.07
C LEU A 8 11.99 -20.54 -13.06
N ILE A 9 12.19 -20.83 -11.77
CA ILE A 9 11.20 -20.56 -10.73
C ILE A 9 10.95 -19.05 -10.63
N PHE A 10 12.00 -18.24 -10.65
CA PHE A 10 11.92 -16.78 -10.63
C PHE A 10 11.11 -16.26 -11.82
N ALA A 11 11.48 -16.69 -13.03
CA ALA A 11 10.82 -16.26 -14.26
C ALA A 11 9.33 -16.69 -14.28
N ALA A 12 9.02 -17.92 -13.87
CA ALA A 12 7.65 -18.41 -13.78
C ALA A 12 6.83 -17.61 -12.77
N GLY A 13 7.35 -17.39 -11.57
CA GLY A 13 6.68 -16.61 -10.53
C GLY A 13 6.46 -15.16 -10.95
N LEU A 14 7.46 -14.51 -11.56
CA LEU A 14 7.36 -13.13 -12.05
C LEU A 14 6.34 -13.04 -13.21
N LEU A 15 6.37 -13.99 -14.15
CA LEU A 15 5.42 -14.04 -15.26
C LEU A 15 3.98 -14.19 -14.76
N VAL A 16 3.75 -15.12 -13.82
CA VAL A 16 2.41 -15.30 -13.20
C VAL A 16 1.97 -14.03 -12.49
N TRP A 17 2.90 -13.39 -11.76
CA TRP A 17 2.60 -12.11 -11.11
C TRP A 17 2.19 -11.04 -12.12
N ILE A 18 2.98 -10.85 -13.20
CA ILE A 18 2.70 -9.86 -14.25
C ILE A 18 1.35 -10.15 -14.93
N ILE A 19 1.07 -11.41 -15.28
CA ILE A 19 -0.21 -11.79 -15.92
C ILE A 19 -1.38 -11.49 -15.01
N ASN A 20 -1.34 -11.92 -13.75
CA ASN A 20 -2.41 -11.67 -12.78
C ASN A 20 -2.62 -10.18 -12.52
N ALA A 21 -1.54 -9.41 -12.38
CA ALA A 21 -1.60 -7.97 -12.23
C ALA A 21 -2.16 -7.27 -13.48
N ALA A 22 -1.76 -7.69 -14.68
CA ALA A 22 -2.28 -7.18 -15.94
C ALA A 22 -3.77 -7.47 -16.12
N ILE A 23 -4.26 -8.65 -15.74
CA ILE A 23 -5.69 -8.98 -15.74
C ILE A 23 -6.48 -8.00 -14.88
N VAL A 24 -6.01 -7.69 -13.67
CA VAL A 24 -6.67 -6.74 -12.77
C VAL A 24 -6.59 -5.31 -13.31
N TRP A 25 -5.44 -4.91 -13.82
CA TRP A 25 -5.20 -3.59 -14.38
C TRP A 25 -6.08 -3.33 -15.62
N LEU A 26 -6.02 -4.23 -16.60
CA LEU A 26 -6.77 -4.09 -17.87
C LEU A 26 -8.28 -4.31 -17.69
N ALA A 27 -8.72 -4.90 -16.58
CA ALA A 27 -10.14 -4.99 -16.27
C ALA A 27 -10.83 -3.63 -16.16
N GLY A 28 -10.09 -2.54 -15.94
CA GLY A 28 -10.62 -1.17 -15.89
C GLY A 28 -11.75 -1.00 -14.87
N ALA A 29 -11.66 -1.71 -13.73
CA ALA A 29 -12.69 -1.61 -12.70
C ALA A 29 -12.74 -0.18 -12.14
N PRO A 30 -13.92 0.36 -11.77
CA PRO A 30 -14.06 1.70 -11.24
C PRO A 30 -13.11 2.00 -10.08
N LEU A 31 -12.69 3.26 -9.95
CA LEU A 31 -11.83 3.69 -8.86
C LEU A 31 -12.51 3.47 -7.51
N GLY A 32 -11.76 3.00 -6.52
CA GLY A 32 -12.19 2.98 -5.14
C GLY A 32 -12.16 4.39 -4.53
N HIS A 33 -12.64 4.51 -3.29
CA HIS A 33 -12.71 5.80 -2.60
C HIS A 33 -11.33 6.48 -2.49
N ASP A 34 -10.34 5.78 -1.94
CA ASP A 34 -8.97 6.31 -1.79
C ASP A 34 -8.31 6.60 -3.16
N GLU A 35 -8.57 5.76 -4.18
CA GLU A 35 -8.05 5.95 -5.53
C GLU A 35 -8.60 7.23 -6.16
N ALA A 36 -9.91 7.48 -6.03
CA ALA A 36 -10.55 8.71 -6.51
C ALA A 36 -9.99 9.95 -5.81
N GLN A 37 -9.72 9.88 -4.49
CA GLN A 37 -9.08 10.97 -3.75
C GLN A 37 -7.70 11.31 -4.32
N TYR A 38 -6.87 10.30 -4.65
CA TYR A 38 -5.55 10.56 -5.23
C TYR A 38 -5.63 11.19 -6.62
N VAL A 39 -6.58 10.77 -7.47
CA VAL A 39 -6.78 11.37 -8.80
C VAL A 39 -7.28 12.81 -8.66
N LEU A 40 -8.22 13.09 -7.76
CA LEU A 40 -8.70 14.44 -7.49
C LEU A 40 -7.59 15.35 -6.93
N SER A 41 -6.75 14.84 -6.03
CA SER A 41 -5.58 15.57 -5.53
C SER A 41 -4.52 15.80 -6.62
N ALA A 42 -4.43 14.90 -7.62
CA ALA A 42 -3.59 15.10 -8.79
C ALA A 42 -4.16 16.21 -9.71
N ASN A 43 -5.49 16.31 -9.84
CA ASN A 43 -6.13 17.41 -10.55
C ASN A 43 -5.85 18.77 -9.87
N ASP A 44 -5.92 18.85 -8.53
CA ASP A 44 -5.56 20.06 -7.77
C ASP A 44 -4.10 20.46 -8.06
N LEU A 45 -3.20 19.46 -8.06
CA LEU A 45 -1.78 19.68 -8.36
C LEU A 45 -1.57 20.22 -9.80
N LEU A 46 -2.30 19.70 -10.80
CA LEU A 46 -2.25 20.19 -12.18
C LEU A 46 -2.81 21.61 -12.30
N ALA A 47 -3.79 21.98 -11.48
CA ALA A 47 -4.32 23.33 -11.39
C ALA A 47 -3.40 24.30 -10.63
N GLY A 48 -2.29 23.82 -10.04
CA GLY A 48 -1.41 24.63 -9.19
C GLY A 48 -1.99 24.90 -7.80
N GLU A 49 -3.00 24.15 -7.40
CA GLU A 49 -3.67 24.23 -6.10
C GLU A 49 -3.05 23.28 -5.09
N ALA A 50 -3.20 23.58 -3.80
CA ALA A 50 -2.85 22.63 -2.74
C ALA A 50 -3.82 21.44 -2.75
N PRO A 51 -3.35 20.20 -2.50
CA PRO A 51 -4.24 19.05 -2.40
C PRO A 51 -5.29 19.26 -1.30
N ARG A 52 -6.57 19.13 -1.65
CA ARG A 52 -7.71 19.39 -0.75
C ARG A 52 -7.78 18.45 0.47
N TRP A 53 -7.10 17.33 0.42
CA TRP A 53 -6.97 16.41 1.54
C TRP A 53 -5.53 16.36 2.03
N PHE A 54 -5.20 17.16 3.02
CA PHE A 54 -3.85 17.23 3.60
C PHE A 54 -3.34 15.90 4.16
N TYR A 55 -4.26 14.99 4.55
CA TYR A 55 -3.94 13.63 5.00
C TYR A 55 -3.64 12.66 3.84
N ALA A 56 -4.01 12.99 2.60
CA ALA A 56 -3.61 12.23 1.44
C ALA A 56 -2.11 12.42 1.18
N SER A 57 -1.41 11.31 0.96
CA SER A 57 0.04 11.37 0.74
C SER A 57 0.36 12.10 -0.56
N SER A 58 1.13 13.19 -0.49
CA SER A 58 1.47 14.04 -1.64
C SER A 58 2.15 13.27 -2.79
N GLY A 59 2.95 12.26 -2.47
CA GLY A 59 3.57 11.39 -3.47
C GLY A 59 2.54 10.57 -4.26
N MET A 60 1.42 10.20 -3.65
CA MET A 60 0.37 9.48 -4.36
C MET A 60 -0.39 10.38 -5.33
N SER A 61 -0.51 11.69 -5.07
CA SER A 61 -1.04 12.64 -6.05
C SER A 61 -0.17 12.69 -7.31
N VAL A 62 1.17 12.63 -7.15
CA VAL A 62 2.09 12.54 -8.30
C VAL A 62 1.95 11.21 -9.04
N VAL A 63 1.82 10.10 -8.32
CA VAL A 63 1.60 8.77 -8.91
C VAL A 63 0.27 8.72 -9.68
N ALA A 64 -0.74 9.46 -9.25
CA ALA A 64 -2.07 9.50 -9.87
C ALA A 64 -2.17 10.44 -11.08
N LEU A 65 -1.13 11.23 -11.42
CA LEU A 65 -1.15 12.18 -12.55
C LEU A 65 -1.62 11.58 -13.88
N PRO A 66 -1.22 10.36 -14.30
CA PRO A 66 -1.75 9.80 -15.54
C PRO A 66 -3.27 9.64 -15.54
N GLY A 67 -3.88 9.31 -14.40
CA GLY A 67 -5.34 9.25 -14.26
C GLY A 67 -6.01 10.62 -14.30
N ALA A 68 -5.36 11.65 -13.78
CA ALA A 68 -5.84 13.02 -13.84
C ALA A 68 -5.80 13.60 -15.27
N ILE A 69 -4.77 13.24 -16.04
CA ILE A 69 -4.57 13.72 -17.42
C ILE A 69 -5.52 12.99 -18.39
N ASP A 70 -5.61 11.66 -18.30
CA ASP A 70 -6.35 10.82 -19.23
C ASP A 70 -7.80 10.55 -18.78
N GLY A 71 -8.10 10.75 -17.48
CA GLY A 71 -9.42 10.55 -16.89
C GLY A 71 -9.83 9.07 -16.72
N GLY A 72 -8.96 8.12 -17.09
CA GLY A 72 -9.27 6.69 -17.13
C GLY A 72 -8.68 5.89 -15.97
N GLU A 73 -9.42 4.86 -15.52
CA GLU A 73 -9.01 3.96 -14.44
C GLU A 73 -7.73 3.17 -14.78
N ILE A 74 -7.53 2.83 -16.06
CA ILE A 74 -6.35 2.12 -16.55
C ILE A 74 -5.11 3.01 -16.43
N ALA A 75 -5.22 4.27 -16.89
CA ALA A 75 -4.13 5.24 -16.80
C ALA A 75 -3.79 5.55 -15.34
N ALA A 76 -4.79 5.72 -14.47
CA ALA A 76 -4.61 5.98 -13.05
C ALA A 76 -3.80 4.88 -12.34
N ARG A 77 -4.00 3.62 -12.71
CA ARG A 77 -3.35 2.46 -12.06
C ARG A 77 -2.02 2.04 -12.73
N PHE A 78 -1.67 2.59 -13.87
CA PHE A 78 -0.43 2.21 -14.56
C PHE A 78 0.83 2.40 -13.71
N PRO A 79 1.03 3.56 -13.03
CA PRO A 79 2.22 3.74 -12.20
C PRO A 79 2.28 2.75 -11.01
N THR A 80 1.15 2.43 -10.38
CA THR A 80 1.13 1.45 -9.29
C THR A 80 1.42 0.03 -9.78
N PHE A 81 0.98 -0.33 -10.98
CA PHE A 81 1.37 -1.58 -11.63
C PHE A 81 2.90 -1.67 -11.80
N VAL A 82 3.54 -0.60 -12.30
CA VAL A 82 5.01 -0.54 -12.45
C VAL A 82 5.71 -0.61 -11.09
N LEU A 83 5.23 0.14 -10.09
CA LEU A 83 5.76 0.11 -8.73
C LEU A 83 5.52 -1.24 -8.04
N GLY A 84 4.47 -1.96 -8.41
CA GLY A 84 4.24 -3.34 -7.99
C GLY A 84 5.31 -4.31 -8.52
N ILE A 85 5.77 -4.14 -9.77
CA ILE A 85 6.93 -4.89 -10.29
C ILE A 85 8.18 -4.54 -9.48
N ALA A 86 8.42 -3.24 -9.22
CA ALA A 86 9.55 -2.80 -8.41
C ALA A 86 9.51 -3.40 -6.99
N PHE A 87 8.33 -3.52 -6.38
CA PHE A 87 8.13 -4.19 -5.10
C PHE A 87 8.59 -5.66 -5.13
N VAL A 88 8.13 -6.43 -6.11
CA VAL A 88 8.51 -7.85 -6.25
C VAL A 88 10.01 -7.98 -6.45
N LEU A 89 10.61 -7.13 -7.29
CA LEU A 89 12.04 -7.12 -7.55
C LEU A 89 12.86 -6.70 -6.32
N ALA A 90 12.38 -5.74 -5.53
CA ALA A 90 13.04 -5.31 -4.29
C ALA A 90 13.01 -6.42 -3.23
N ALA A 91 11.86 -7.10 -3.07
CA ALA A 91 11.73 -8.26 -2.18
C ALA A 91 12.64 -9.41 -2.60
N ALA A 92 12.68 -9.71 -3.89
CA ALA A 92 13.58 -10.73 -4.45
C ALA A 92 15.06 -10.35 -4.29
N GLY A 93 15.40 -9.08 -4.53
CA GLY A 93 16.76 -8.56 -4.35
C GLY A 93 17.23 -8.68 -2.89
N LEU A 94 16.36 -8.35 -1.95
CA LEU A 94 16.63 -8.48 -0.52
C LEU A 94 16.81 -9.96 -0.14
N ALA A 95 15.91 -10.85 -0.60
CA ALA A 95 16.00 -12.28 -0.38
C ALA A 95 17.28 -12.89 -1.00
N TRP A 96 17.61 -12.46 -2.23
CA TRP A 96 18.83 -12.91 -2.92
C TRP A 96 20.07 -12.49 -2.17
N ARG A 97 20.13 -11.23 -1.79
CA ARG A 97 21.29 -10.69 -1.07
C ARG A 97 21.49 -11.37 0.29
N THR A 98 20.38 -11.74 0.96
CA THR A 98 20.44 -12.32 2.31
C THR A 98 20.63 -13.83 2.29
N TYR A 99 19.94 -14.56 1.39
CA TYR A 99 19.83 -16.02 1.43
C TYR A 99 20.16 -16.70 0.10
N GLY A 100 20.36 -15.95 -0.97
CA GLY A 100 20.75 -16.47 -2.27
C GLY A 100 19.59 -16.66 -3.27
N ALA A 101 19.96 -17.07 -4.48
CA ALA A 101 19.09 -17.07 -5.66
C ALA A 101 17.85 -17.98 -5.52
N MET A 102 18.00 -19.14 -4.86
CA MET A 102 16.88 -20.08 -4.70
C MET A 102 15.79 -19.49 -3.81
N THR A 103 16.16 -18.86 -2.70
CA THR A 103 15.21 -18.19 -1.80
C THR A 103 14.51 -17.01 -2.50
N ALA A 104 15.29 -16.20 -3.25
CA ALA A 104 14.72 -15.11 -4.04
C ALA A 104 13.67 -15.62 -5.05
N ALA A 105 13.94 -16.70 -5.74
CA ALA A 105 13.04 -17.30 -6.70
C ALA A 105 11.72 -17.75 -6.04
N TRP A 106 11.80 -18.43 -4.91
CA TRP A 106 10.63 -18.86 -4.17
C TRP A 106 9.86 -17.71 -3.52
N VAL A 107 10.56 -16.63 -3.08
CA VAL A 107 9.88 -15.41 -2.59
C VAL A 107 8.99 -14.81 -3.67
N VAL A 108 9.48 -14.69 -4.92
CA VAL A 108 8.66 -14.19 -6.03
C VAL A 108 7.47 -15.11 -6.28
N ALA A 109 7.71 -16.43 -6.31
CA ALA A 109 6.66 -17.42 -6.53
C ALA A 109 5.57 -17.38 -5.44
N VAL A 110 5.95 -17.23 -4.16
CA VAL A 110 5.01 -17.12 -3.04
C VAL A 110 4.26 -15.79 -3.09
N LEU A 111 4.93 -14.65 -3.35
CA LEU A 111 4.28 -13.35 -3.47
C LEU A 111 3.22 -13.34 -4.57
N ALA A 112 3.48 -14.01 -5.70
CA ALA A 112 2.50 -14.17 -6.78
C ALA A 112 1.27 -15.01 -6.38
N GLY A 113 1.39 -15.83 -5.33
CA GLY A 113 0.32 -16.64 -4.75
C GLY A 113 -0.40 -15.99 -3.57
N LEU A 114 -0.03 -14.75 -3.16
CA LEU A 114 -0.69 -14.05 -2.06
C LEU A 114 -1.77 -13.10 -2.60
N ARG A 115 -3.04 -13.39 -2.26
CA ARG A 115 -4.22 -12.71 -2.81
C ARG A 115 -4.19 -11.19 -2.67
N SER A 116 -3.91 -10.68 -1.47
CA SER A 116 -3.93 -9.24 -1.20
C SER A 116 -2.72 -8.52 -1.79
N VAL A 117 -1.56 -9.18 -1.82
CA VAL A 117 -0.36 -8.64 -2.47
C VAL A 117 -0.69 -8.30 -3.92
N MET A 118 -1.32 -9.24 -4.63
CA MET A 118 -1.68 -9.07 -6.03
C MET A 118 -2.67 -7.92 -6.23
N GLY A 119 -3.77 -7.89 -5.47
CA GLY A 119 -4.79 -6.84 -5.60
C GLY A 119 -4.26 -5.44 -5.30
N MET A 120 -3.48 -5.30 -4.23
CA MET A 120 -2.89 -4.01 -3.83
C MET A 120 -1.77 -3.52 -4.74
N SER A 121 -1.14 -4.42 -5.50
CA SER A 121 -0.08 -4.06 -6.44
C SER A 121 -0.58 -3.33 -7.68
N VAL A 122 -1.89 -3.36 -7.93
CA VAL A 122 -2.51 -2.73 -9.11
C VAL A 122 -3.41 -1.58 -8.73
N ASP A 123 -4.16 -1.70 -7.63
CA ASP A 123 -4.99 -0.60 -7.13
C ASP A 123 -4.13 0.64 -6.88
N LEU A 124 -4.65 1.83 -7.19
CA LEU A 124 -3.97 3.09 -6.92
C LEU A 124 -3.97 3.35 -5.40
N LEU A 125 -3.19 2.54 -4.68
CA LEU A 125 -3.01 2.58 -3.24
C LEU A 125 -1.55 2.76 -2.88
N SER A 126 -1.30 3.41 -1.75
CA SER A 126 0.06 3.76 -1.31
C SER A 126 0.86 2.60 -0.73
N ASP A 127 0.20 1.50 -0.35
CA ASP A 127 0.79 0.42 0.45
C ASP A 127 1.95 -0.30 -0.25
N VAL A 128 1.73 -0.78 -1.47
CA VAL A 128 2.75 -1.50 -2.25
C VAL A 128 3.83 -0.57 -2.79
N PRO A 129 3.50 0.59 -3.38
CA PRO A 129 4.50 1.57 -3.78
C PRO A 129 5.46 1.97 -2.65
N ALA A 130 4.92 2.33 -1.49
CA ALA A 130 5.74 2.71 -0.35
C ALA A 130 6.61 1.54 0.15
N THR A 131 6.04 0.32 0.21
CA THR A 131 6.79 -0.88 0.61
C THR A 131 7.93 -1.19 -0.35
N ALA A 132 7.77 -0.97 -1.66
CA ALA A 132 8.84 -1.16 -2.64
C ALA A 132 10.07 -0.30 -2.27
N PHE A 133 9.85 0.96 -1.92
CA PHE A 133 10.92 1.87 -1.53
C PHE A 133 11.52 1.55 -0.16
N VAL A 134 10.71 1.14 0.83
CA VAL A 134 11.25 0.69 2.14
C VAL A 134 12.11 -0.56 1.96
N LEU A 135 11.67 -1.52 1.15
CA LEU A 135 12.46 -2.73 0.82
C LEU A 135 13.76 -2.37 0.09
N GLY A 136 13.72 -1.42 -0.85
CA GLY A 136 14.90 -0.90 -1.51
C GLY A 136 15.91 -0.29 -0.52
N GLY A 137 15.44 0.55 0.41
CA GLY A 137 16.22 1.10 1.51
C GLY A 137 16.77 0.01 2.43
N THR A 138 15.98 -0.99 2.77
CA THR A 138 16.37 -2.15 3.57
C THR A 138 17.47 -2.96 2.86
N LEU A 139 17.35 -3.18 1.55
CA LEU A 139 18.36 -3.86 0.75
C LEU A 139 19.71 -3.13 0.80
N VAL A 140 19.70 -1.80 0.67
CA VAL A 140 20.92 -0.98 0.80
C VAL A 140 21.53 -1.14 2.20
N ILE A 141 20.71 -1.05 3.26
CA ILE A 141 21.15 -1.18 4.66
C ILE A 141 21.73 -2.57 4.93
N VAL A 142 21.02 -3.63 4.52
CA VAL A 142 21.50 -5.01 4.69
C VAL A 142 22.85 -5.20 4.00
N THR A 143 22.99 -4.70 2.78
CA THR A 143 24.20 -4.85 1.97
C THR A 143 25.38 -4.07 2.54
N GLU A 144 25.18 -2.82 2.91
CA GLU A 144 26.27 -1.90 3.24
C GLU A 144 26.57 -1.85 4.75
N VAL A 145 25.62 -2.22 5.62
CA VAL A 145 25.79 -2.14 7.09
C VAL A 145 25.87 -3.52 7.72
N ILE A 146 24.93 -4.41 7.41
CA ILE A 146 24.75 -5.65 8.16
C ILE A 146 25.68 -6.76 7.70
N GLN A 147 25.77 -6.99 6.40
CA GLN A 147 26.57 -8.08 5.80
C GLN A 147 28.00 -7.68 5.52
N ARG A 148 28.33 -6.42 5.71
CA ARG A 148 29.64 -5.92 5.42
C ARG A 148 30.63 -6.24 6.54
N THR A 149 31.80 -6.78 6.17
CA THR A 149 32.90 -7.06 7.08
C THR A 149 33.90 -5.90 7.20
N GLY A 150 33.95 -5.01 6.19
CA GLY A 150 34.84 -3.84 6.14
C GLY A 150 34.18 -2.53 6.57
N PRO A 151 34.87 -1.38 6.44
CA PRO A 151 34.32 -0.07 6.79
C PRO A 151 33.13 0.30 5.92
N LEU A 152 32.19 1.08 6.49
CA LEU A 152 31.01 1.57 5.78
C LEU A 152 31.38 2.36 4.53
N ARG A 153 30.63 2.14 3.44
CA ARG A 153 30.74 2.91 2.21
C ARG A 153 29.68 4.00 2.14
N TRP A 154 29.99 5.05 1.40
CA TRP A 154 29.05 6.13 1.12
C TRP A 154 27.78 5.68 0.37
N ARG A 155 27.78 4.50 -0.23
CA ARG A 155 26.59 3.91 -0.88
C ARG A 155 25.42 3.73 0.05
N VAL A 156 25.61 3.67 1.37
CA VAL A 156 24.51 3.60 2.34
C VAL A 156 23.62 4.86 2.28
N VAL A 157 24.15 6.01 1.81
CA VAL A 157 23.38 7.24 1.61
C VAL A 157 22.22 7.06 0.62
N LEU A 158 22.33 6.10 -0.31
CA LEU A 158 21.23 5.77 -1.25
C LEU A 158 19.96 5.26 -0.53
N ALA A 159 20.06 4.84 0.73
CA ALA A 159 18.88 4.52 1.51
C ALA A 159 18.02 5.76 1.79
N ALA A 160 18.61 6.96 1.93
CA ALA A 160 17.90 8.18 2.26
C ALA A 160 16.81 8.55 1.25
N PRO A 161 17.08 8.70 -0.07
CA PRO A 161 16.04 9.01 -1.04
C PRO A 161 14.98 7.91 -1.16
N LEU A 162 15.35 6.63 -1.05
CA LEU A 162 14.38 5.54 -1.09
C LEU A 162 13.41 5.62 0.09
N LEU A 163 13.92 5.82 1.32
CA LEU A 163 13.08 5.93 2.52
C LEU A 163 12.25 7.22 2.51
N ALA A 164 12.78 8.33 2.00
CA ALA A 164 12.02 9.56 1.82
C ALA A 164 10.88 9.40 0.81
N CYS A 165 11.11 8.76 -0.34
CA CYS A 165 10.05 8.42 -1.30
C CYS A 165 8.96 7.57 -0.66
N ALA A 166 9.33 6.57 0.16
CA ALA A 166 8.35 5.75 0.87
C ALA A 166 7.44 6.59 1.78
N LEU A 167 8.00 7.57 2.48
CA LEU A 167 7.24 8.46 3.37
C LEU A 167 6.34 9.41 2.57
N TYR A 168 6.81 9.96 1.47
CA TYR A 168 5.98 10.78 0.57
C TYR A 168 4.81 9.99 -0.04
N LEU A 169 5.03 8.72 -0.34
CA LEU A 169 3.96 7.84 -0.83
C LEU A 169 2.98 7.44 0.27
N ARG A 170 3.46 7.31 1.52
CA ARG A 170 2.65 6.88 2.65
C ARG A 170 3.22 7.34 3.97
N TYR A 171 2.52 8.22 4.67
CA TYR A 171 2.99 8.75 5.95
C TYR A 171 3.17 7.67 7.03
N ALA A 172 2.33 6.62 7.04
CA ALA A 172 2.50 5.48 7.94
C ALA A 172 3.84 4.73 7.77
N SER A 173 4.56 4.95 6.66
CA SER A 173 5.92 4.41 6.48
C SER A 173 6.93 4.96 7.48
N CYS A 174 6.59 6.02 8.22
CA CYS A 174 7.43 6.49 9.33
C CYS A 174 7.70 5.39 10.36
N VAL A 175 6.72 4.49 10.61
CA VAL A 175 6.87 3.37 11.56
C VAL A 175 7.91 2.36 11.10
N PRO A 176 7.77 1.69 9.93
CA PRO A 176 8.79 0.75 9.47
C PRO A 176 10.16 1.41 9.25
N ILE A 177 10.23 2.68 8.84
CA ILE A 177 11.50 3.41 8.68
C ILE A 177 12.17 3.62 10.04
N ALA A 178 11.44 4.05 11.07
CA ALA A 178 11.98 4.22 12.42
C ALA A 178 12.44 2.87 13.00
N LEU A 179 11.64 1.83 12.88
CA LEU A 179 11.98 0.48 13.33
C LEU A 179 13.23 -0.06 12.63
N LEU A 180 13.32 0.13 11.31
CA LEU A 180 14.51 -0.23 10.53
C LEU A 180 15.75 0.53 11.02
N GLY A 181 15.62 1.83 11.29
CA GLY A 181 16.68 2.67 11.86
C GLY A 181 17.18 2.14 13.20
N VAL A 182 16.26 1.95 14.15
CA VAL A 182 16.59 1.45 15.51
C VAL A 182 17.20 0.05 15.45
N ALA A 183 16.61 -0.87 14.69
CA ALA A 183 17.15 -2.22 14.55
C ALA A 183 18.51 -2.22 13.86
N THR A 184 18.74 -1.34 12.88
CA THR A 184 20.04 -1.18 12.21
C THR A 184 21.10 -0.70 13.18
N LEU A 185 20.78 0.28 14.03
CA LEU A 185 21.69 0.74 15.08
C LEU A 185 22.02 -0.37 16.07
N GLY A 186 21.05 -1.18 16.50
CA GLY A 186 21.25 -2.29 17.41
C GLY A 186 22.11 -3.41 16.80
N VAL A 187 21.70 -3.94 15.65
CA VAL A 187 22.36 -5.09 15.00
C VAL A 187 23.67 -4.67 14.33
N GLY A 188 23.72 -3.46 13.76
CA GLY A 188 24.83 -2.90 12.98
C GLY A 188 25.86 -2.10 13.79
N TRP A 189 25.64 -1.89 15.08
CA TRP A 189 26.40 -0.90 15.88
C TRP A 189 27.91 -0.99 15.76
N ARG A 190 28.49 -2.21 15.74
CA ARG A 190 29.94 -2.41 15.62
C ARG A 190 30.49 -1.92 14.28
N THR A 191 29.72 -2.05 13.20
CA THR A 191 30.10 -1.58 11.87
C THR A 191 29.96 -0.06 11.79
N ILE A 192 28.89 0.48 12.39
CA ILE A 192 28.59 1.92 12.42
C ILE A 192 29.61 2.67 13.28
N ALA A 193 29.95 2.17 14.47
CA ALA A 193 30.88 2.81 15.39
C ALA A 193 32.29 2.98 14.80
N ARG A 194 32.72 2.06 13.90
CA ARG A 194 34.02 2.18 13.23
C ARG A 194 34.07 3.33 12.22
N ARG A 195 32.96 3.71 11.62
CA ARG A 195 32.86 4.79 10.64
C ARG A 195 31.43 5.37 10.62
N PRO A 196 31.07 6.27 11.54
CA PRO A 196 29.69 6.77 11.68
C PRO A 196 29.29 7.76 10.58
N LEU A 197 30.22 8.47 9.95
CA LEU A 197 29.94 9.55 9.00
C LEU A 197 28.97 9.17 7.87
N PRO A 198 29.06 7.99 7.20
CA PRO A 198 28.10 7.65 6.17
C PRO A 198 26.67 7.47 6.69
N ILE A 199 26.47 7.00 7.93
CA ILE A 199 25.16 6.87 8.55
C ILE A 199 24.62 8.24 8.95
N LEU A 200 25.45 9.11 9.52
CA LEU A 200 25.06 10.48 9.82
C LEU A 200 24.67 11.25 8.55
N ALA A 201 25.44 11.07 7.47
CA ALA A 201 25.10 11.63 6.16
C ALA A 201 23.78 11.07 5.60
N THR A 202 23.50 9.78 5.78
CA THR A 202 22.22 9.17 5.41
C THR A 202 21.07 9.80 6.16
N ALA A 203 21.20 9.95 7.48
CA ALA A 203 20.19 10.59 8.32
C ALA A 203 20.00 12.08 7.93
N ALA A 204 21.08 12.81 7.73
CA ALA A 204 21.03 14.21 7.30
C ALA A 204 20.37 14.36 5.93
N ALA A 205 20.75 13.53 4.94
CA ALA A 205 20.13 13.53 3.61
C ALA A 205 18.63 13.20 3.68
N PHE A 206 18.25 12.22 4.51
CA PHE A 206 16.85 11.88 4.73
C PHE A 206 16.07 13.07 5.31
N LEU A 207 16.59 13.73 6.35
CA LEU A 207 15.96 14.91 6.95
C LEU A 207 15.83 16.08 5.97
N VAL A 208 16.89 16.34 5.18
CA VAL A 208 16.85 17.38 4.12
C VAL A 208 15.76 17.08 3.09
N LEU A 209 15.64 15.84 2.66
CA LEU A 209 14.61 15.43 1.71
C LEU A 209 13.19 15.54 2.30
N LEU A 210 13.04 15.50 3.63
CA LEU A 210 11.75 15.69 4.27
C LEU A 210 11.37 17.17 4.51
N VAL A 211 12.29 18.13 4.33
CA VAL A 211 12.00 19.55 4.60
C VAL A 211 10.73 20.05 3.87
N PRO A 212 10.49 19.74 2.59
CA PRO A 212 9.24 20.17 1.93
C PRO A 212 8.00 19.63 2.66
N HIS A 213 7.98 18.33 3.00
CA HIS A 213 6.87 17.72 3.72
C HIS A 213 6.64 18.37 5.09
N LEU A 214 7.72 18.59 5.87
CA LEU A 214 7.63 19.21 7.19
C LEU A 214 7.12 20.66 7.12
N ARG A 215 7.48 21.39 6.06
CA ARG A 215 6.97 22.75 5.80
C ARG A 215 5.48 22.74 5.46
N THR A 216 5.04 21.85 4.59
CA THR A 216 3.61 21.69 4.27
C THR A 216 2.82 21.30 5.52
N ALA A 217 3.31 20.31 6.29
CA ALA A 217 2.67 19.90 7.53
C ALA A 217 2.54 21.06 8.52
N TYR A 218 3.59 21.88 8.65
CA TYR A 218 3.55 23.06 9.52
C TYR A 218 2.55 24.10 9.03
N ALA A 219 2.50 24.37 7.73
CA ALA A 219 1.56 25.33 7.16
C ALA A 219 0.10 24.91 7.37
N GLU A 220 -0.20 23.62 7.22
CA GLU A 220 -1.57 23.08 7.31
C GLU A 220 -2.04 22.86 8.75
N THR A 221 -1.15 22.54 9.67
CA THR A 221 -1.52 22.07 11.02
C THR A 221 -0.89 22.85 12.18
N GLY A 222 -0.01 23.80 11.90
CA GLY A 222 0.77 24.51 12.89
C GLY A 222 1.90 23.67 13.53
N SER A 223 2.11 22.43 13.08
CA SER A 223 3.15 21.53 13.59
C SER A 223 3.83 20.77 12.45
N PRO A 224 5.17 20.64 12.44
CA PRO A 224 5.87 19.88 11.41
C PRO A 224 5.51 18.38 11.43
N LEU A 225 4.97 17.86 12.54
CA LEU A 225 4.48 16.49 12.66
C LEU A 225 2.94 16.40 12.66
N GLY A 226 2.26 17.51 12.41
CA GLY A 226 0.80 17.60 12.55
C GLY A 226 0.03 16.63 11.67
N ILE A 227 0.47 16.38 10.44
CA ILE A 227 -0.18 15.40 9.56
C ILE A 227 -0.11 13.98 10.16
N LEU A 228 1.02 13.58 10.74
CA LEU A 228 1.16 12.30 11.42
C LEU A 228 0.28 12.22 12.67
N LEU A 229 0.18 13.33 13.42
CA LEU A 229 -0.61 13.42 14.63
C LEU A 229 -2.12 13.48 14.34
N ALA A 230 -2.55 14.15 13.27
CA ALA A 230 -3.95 14.23 12.85
C ALA A 230 -4.58 12.84 12.59
N SER A 231 -3.75 11.85 12.28
CA SER A 231 -4.24 10.47 12.16
C SER A 231 -4.80 9.89 13.46
N LYS A 232 -4.58 10.54 14.62
CA LYS A 232 -5.15 10.12 15.91
C LYS A 232 -6.65 10.37 16.00
N ASP A 233 -7.12 11.44 15.36
CA ASP A 233 -8.47 11.96 15.52
C ASP A 233 -9.46 11.35 14.53
N VAL A 234 -9.03 10.32 13.79
CA VAL A 234 -9.92 9.59 12.87
C VAL A 234 -10.95 8.82 13.70
N PRO A 235 -12.27 9.06 13.48
CA PRO A 235 -13.33 8.34 14.18
C PRO A 235 -13.19 6.82 14.09
N GLY A 236 -13.45 6.11 15.19
CA GLY A 236 -13.37 4.64 15.23
C GLY A 236 -11.97 4.07 15.46
N LYS A 237 -10.92 4.88 15.63
CA LYS A 237 -9.63 4.41 16.10
C LYS A 237 -9.66 4.13 17.59
N THR A 238 -9.53 2.84 17.93
CA THR A 238 -9.26 2.44 19.31
C THR A 238 -7.77 2.16 19.46
N TRP A 239 -7.12 2.84 20.40
CA TRP A 239 -5.77 2.55 20.82
C TRP A 239 -5.78 1.26 21.65
N PHE A 240 -4.76 0.42 21.46
CA PHE A 240 -4.50 -0.82 22.16
C PHE A 240 -5.41 -2.02 21.84
N ALA A 241 -4.81 -3.06 21.30
CA ALA A 241 -5.22 -4.45 21.21
C ALA A 241 -6.08 -4.90 20.02
N GLN A 242 -6.98 -4.10 19.48
CA GLN A 242 -7.90 -4.59 18.45
C GLN A 242 -7.19 -4.98 17.15
N GLY A 243 -6.17 -4.22 16.74
CA GLY A 243 -5.37 -4.50 15.57
C GLY A 243 -4.57 -5.79 15.69
N LEU A 244 -3.88 -6.01 16.82
CA LEU A 244 -3.11 -7.24 17.03
C LEU A 244 -3.99 -8.48 16.98
N VAL A 245 -5.16 -8.44 17.65
CA VAL A 245 -6.11 -9.56 17.61
C VAL A 245 -6.54 -9.84 16.17
N THR A 246 -6.94 -8.81 15.44
CA THR A 246 -7.38 -8.95 14.04
C THR A 246 -6.26 -9.50 13.15
N TYR A 247 -5.01 -9.04 13.32
CA TYR A 247 -3.89 -9.51 12.52
C TYR A 247 -3.56 -10.98 12.77
N VAL A 248 -3.73 -11.47 14.00
CA VAL A 248 -3.47 -12.86 14.35
C VAL A 248 -4.64 -13.77 13.99
N THR A 249 -5.88 -13.33 14.23
CA THR A 249 -7.07 -14.20 14.11
C THR A 249 -7.69 -14.21 12.71
N SER A 250 -7.76 -13.05 12.05
CA SER A 250 -8.53 -12.91 10.80
C SER A 250 -7.66 -12.81 9.55
N ASN A 251 -6.46 -12.30 9.67
CA ASN A 251 -5.73 -11.82 8.51
C ASN A 251 -4.87 -12.82 7.76
N PRO A 252 -4.14 -13.77 8.37
CA PRO A 252 -3.17 -14.53 7.59
C PRO A 252 -3.80 -15.29 6.44
N VAL A 253 -4.88 -16.02 6.69
CA VAL A 253 -5.53 -16.86 5.67
C VAL A 253 -6.59 -16.08 4.91
N HIS A 254 -7.44 -15.35 5.62
CA HIS A 254 -8.58 -14.66 5.00
C HIS A 254 -8.14 -13.53 4.07
N TYR A 255 -7.14 -12.77 4.48
CA TYR A 255 -6.67 -11.61 3.71
C TYR A 255 -5.57 -11.95 2.72
N TYR A 256 -4.55 -12.72 3.14
CA TYR A 256 -3.38 -13.03 2.30
C TYR A 256 -3.50 -14.36 1.54
N GLY A 257 -4.42 -15.25 1.91
CA GLY A 257 -4.65 -16.54 1.26
C GLY A 257 -3.97 -17.71 1.98
N LEU A 258 -4.19 -18.93 1.45
CA LEU A 258 -3.82 -20.19 2.11
C LEU A 258 -2.32 -20.32 2.40
N LEU A 259 -1.45 -19.78 1.55
CA LEU A 259 0.01 -19.84 1.77
C LEU A 259 0.48 -18.95 2.92
N ALA A 260 -0.31 -17.97 3.33
CA ALA A 260 0.12 -16.98 4.32
C ALA A 260 0.42 -17.61 5.68
N ALA A 261 -0.48 -18.46 6.22
CA ALA A 261 -0.31 -19.00 7.54
C ALA A 261 0.98 -19.84 7.70
N PRO A 262 1.25 -20.86 6.85
CA PRO A 262 2.48 -21.65 6.98
C PRO A 262 3.74 -20.81 6.74
N VAL A 263 3.70 -19.86 5.81
CA VAL A 263 4.85 -18.99 5.51
C VAL A 263 5.12 -18.01 6.65
N PHE A 264 4.09 -17.42 7.24
CA PHE A 264 4.25 -16.50 8.37
C PHE A 264 4.72 -17.21 9.64
N LEU A 265 4.16 -18.39 9.94
CA LEU A 265 4.64 -19.22 11.06
C LEU A 265 6.11 -19.61 10.89
N ALA A 266 6.50 -20.02 9.69
CA ALA A 266 7.90 -20.29 9.38
C ALA A 266 8.77 -19.03 9.50
N GLY A 267 8.25 -17.85 9.08
CA GLY A 267 8.92 -16.57 9.24
C GLY A 267 9.14 -16.19 10.71
N LEU A 268 8.16 -16.43 11.56
CA LEU A 268 8.31 -16.26 13.02
C LEU A 268 9.34 -17.24 13.60
N ALA A 269 9.33 -18.50 13.15
CA ALA A 269 10.29 -19.51 13.57
C ALA A 269 11.74 -19.21 13.15
N ALA A 270 11.96 -18.29 12.20
CA ALA A 270 13.29 -17.87 11.79
C ALA A 270 14.10 -17.22 12.93
N ILE A 271 13.48 -16.84 14.05
CA ILE A 271 14.18 -16.36 15.25
C ILE A 271 15.20 -17.39 15.78
N THR A 272 15.01 -18.67 15.52
CA THR A 272 15.97 -19.72 15.89
C THR A 272 17.36 -19.48 15.26
N ARG A 273 17.43 -18.62 14.25
CA ARG A 273 18.66 -18.21 13.56
C ARG A 273 19.14 -16.81 13.96
N PHE A 274 18.84 -16.38 15.19
CA PHE A 274 19.19 -15.03 15.70
C PHE A 274 20.70 -14.69 15.62
N ARG A 275 21.58 -15.69 15.47
CA ARG A 275 23.02 -15.48 15.27
C ARG A 275 23.37 -14.89 13.90
N ASP A 276 22.52 -15.11 12.89
CA ASP A 276 22.62 -14.42 11.60
C ASP A 276 22.07 -13.01 11.73
N ARG A 277 22.94 -12.02 11.61
CA ARG A 277 22.62 -10.61 11.81
C ARG A 277 21.56 -10.10 10.83
N ALA A 278 21.58 -10.58 9.59
CA ALA A 278 20.59 -10.17 8.60
C ALA A 278 19.21 -10.76 8.95
N THR A 279 19.16 -12.04 9.31
CA THR A 279 17.92 -12.66 9.81
C THR A 279 17.38 -11.95 11.05
N LEU A 280 18.26 -11.64 12.01
CA LEU A 280 17.85 -10.91 13.24
C LEU A 280 17.29 -9.54 12.91
N LEU A 281 17.94 -8.76 12.03
CA LEU A 281 17.41 -7.46 11.60
C LEU A 281 16.02 -7.59 10.98
N LEU A 282 15.88 -8.45 9.94
CA LEU A 282 14.63 -8.58 9.22
C LEU A 282 13.51 -9.10 10.13
N TRP A 283 13.81 -10.05 11.02
CA TRP A 283 12.86 -10.60 11.98
C TRP A 283 12.39 -9.55 12.99
N THR A 284 13.33 -8.82 13.58
CA THR A 284 13.02 -7.77 14.57
C THR A 284 12.14 -6.69 13.95
N VAL A 285 12.49 -6.23 12.75
CA VAL A 285 11.71 -5.21 12.05
C VAL A 285 10.33 -5.74 11.66
N ALA A 286 10.23 -6.97 11.15
CA ALA A 286 8.96 -7.56 10.76
C ALA A 286 7.98 -7.69 11.92
N VAL A 287 8.45 -8.26 13.04
CA VAL A 287 7.62 -8.47 14.23
C VAL A 287 7.26 -7.15 14.89
N ALA A 288 8.22 -6.23 15.00
CA ALA A 288 7.97 -4.91 15.58
C ALA A 288 6.99 -4.08 14.72
N ASP A 289 7.08 -4.16 13.38
CA ASP A 289 6.14 -3.48 12.47
C ASP A 289 4.71 -3.96 12.68
N VAL A 290 4.50 -5.29 12.71
CA VAL A 290 3.19 -5.88 12.99
C VAL A 290 2.69 -5.51 14.39
N ALA A 291 3.56 -5.56 15.41
CA ALA A 291 3.19 -5.25 16.78
C ALA A 291 2.82 -3.76 16.96
N VAL A 292 3.68 -2.84 16.51
CA VAL A 292 3.46 -1.40 16.65
C VAL A 292 2.21 -0.98 15.87
N LEU A 293 2.10 -1.37 14.59
CA LEU A 293 0.92 -1.04 13.78
C LEU A 293 -0.33 -1.75 14.28
N GLY A 294 -0.21 -2.93 14.87
CA GLY A 294 -1.32 -3.60 15.55
C GLY A 294 -1.86 -2.84 16.75
N VAL A 295 -0.98 -2.14 17.47
CA VAL A 295 -1.37 -1.32 18.63
C VAL A 295 -1.94 0.04 18.21
N VAL A 296 -1.35 0.68 17.19
CA VAL A 296 -1.67 2.08 16.85
C VAL A 296 -2.68 2.23 15.71
N SER A 297 -3.13 1.15 15.07
CA SER A 297 -4.04 1.20 13.94
C SER A 297 -5.36 0.48 14.20
N HIS A 298 -6.38 0.82 13.39
CA HIS A 298 -7.68 0.17 13.40
C HIS A 298 -7.74 -1.13 12.56
N ALA A 299 -6.63 -1.86 12.52
CA ALA A 299 -6.55 -3.22 11.99
C ALA A 299 -6.83 -3.41 10.48
N GLN A 300 -6.47 -2.47 9.63
CA GLN A 300 -6.45 -2.79 8.21
C GLN A 300 -5.21 -3.64 7.88
N ALA A 301 -5.42 -4.81 7.28
CA ALA A 301 -4.33 -5.74 6.96
C ALA A 301 -3.25 -5.13 6.05
N ARG A 302 -3.62 -4.14 5.22
CA ARG A 302 -2.68 -3.40 4.37
C ARG A 302 -1.65 -2.58 5.16
N TYR A 303 -1.91 -2.24 6.41
CA TYR A 303 -0.97 -1.42 7.19
C TYR A 303 0.30 -2.16 7.55
N ILE A 304 0.25 -3.46 7.79
CA ILE A 304 1.39 -4.31 8.13
C ILE A 304 2.08 -4.92 6.90
N PHE A 305 1.84 -4.40 5.72
CA PHE A 305 2.26 -5.01 4.46
C PHE A 305 3.77 -5.17 4.35
N PHE A 306 4.56 -4.23 4.88
CA PHE A 306 6.00 -4.32 4.92
C PHE A 306 6.47 -5.47 5.84
N GLY A 307 5.99 -5.51 7.09
CA GLY A 307 6.32 -6.58 8.04
C GLY A 307 5.96 -7.97 7.49
N VAL A 308 4.78 -8.09 6.88
CA VAL A 308 4.34 -9.31 6.20
C VAL A 308 5.29 -9.72 5.08
N THR A 309 5.77 -8.80 4.27
CA THR A 309 6.73 -9.10 3.19
C THR A 309 8.06 -9.62 3.76
N LEU A 310 8.54 -9.04 4.85
CA LEU A 310 9.73 -9.56 5.54
C LEU A 310 9.49 -10.96 6.11
N LEU A 311 8.31 -11.23 6.69
CA LEU A 311 7.94 -12.58 7.15
C LEU A 311 7.88 -13.58 6.00
N VAL A 312 7.45 -13.17 4.81
CA VAL A 312 7.49 -14.03 3.61
C VAL A 312 8.93 -14.38 3.25
N ILE A 313 9.84 -13.41 3.23
CA ILE A 313 11.26 -13.65 2.92
C ILE A 313 11.89 -14.64 3.92
N LEU A 314 11.64 -14.39 5.22
CA LEU A 314 12.13 -15.24 6.31
C LEU A 314 11.51 -16.64 6.27
N GLY A 315 10.20 -16.71 6.05
CA GLY A 315 9.45 -17.97 6.04
C GLY A 315 9.81 -18.86 4.87
N VAL A 316 9.98 -18.31 3.68
CA VAL A 316 10.44 -19.04 2.51
C VAL A 316 11.82 -19.66 2.76
N GLU A 317 12.75 -18.89 3.33
CA GLU A 317 14.07 -19.43 3.68
C GLU A 317 13.99 -20.51 4.74
N GLN A 318 13.17 -20.31 5.78
CA GLN A 318 13.01 -21.30 6.83
C GLN A 318 12.37 -22.60 6.31
N ILE A 319 11.34 -22.52 5.48
CA ILE A 319 10.73 -23.67 4.80
C ILE A 319 11.76 -24.37 3.92
N ARG A 320 12.55 -23.63 3.14
CA ARG A 320 13.60 -24.19 2.29
C ARG A 320 14.62 -25.01 3.09
N ILE A 321 15.02 -24.52 4.26
CA ILE A 321 15.95 -25.22 5.16
C ILE A 321 15.31 -26.50 5.72
N LEU A 322 14.05 -26.41 6.18
CA LEU A 322 13.29 -27.54 6.74
C LEU A 322 13.06 -28.65 5.70
N ILE A 323 12.76 -28.26 4.46
CA ILE A 323 12.61 -29.21 3.35
C ILE A 323 13.96 -29.89 3.05
N GLY A 324 15.06 -29.14 3.03
CA GLY A 324 16.38 -29.66 2.71
C GLY A 324 16.38 -30.44 1.39
N GLU A 325 16.78 -31.71 1.42
CA GLU A 325 16.81 -32.61 0.25
C GLU A 325 15.54 -33.48 0.08
N ARG A 326 14.50 -33.25 0.90
CA ARG A 326 13.27 -34.06 0.90
C ARG A 326 12.42 -33.72 -0.33
N ARG A 327 12.63 -34.43 -1.42
CA ARG A 327 11.98 -34.17 -2.74
C ARG A 327 10.46 -34.16 -2.67
N VAL A 328 9.85 -35.05 -1.91
CA VAL A 328 8.38 -35.14 -1.77
C VAL A 328 7.81 -33.88 -1.13
N LEU A 329 8.44 -33.37 -0.06
CA LEU A 329 8.00 -32.12 0.58
C LEU A 329 8.21 -30.93 -0.35
N GLY A 330 9.33 -30.87 -1.06
CA GLY A 330 9.59 -29.81 -2.06
C GLY A 330 8.54 -29.81 -3.18
N MET A 331 8.15 -30.98 -3.67
CA MET A 331 7.09 -31.10 -4.67
C MET A 331 5.73 -30.70 -4.13
N GLY A 332 5.40 -31.08 -2.89
CA GLY A 332 4.18 -30.65 -2.21
C GLY A 332 4.09 -29.12 -2.07
N CYS A 333 5.19 -28.47 -1.69
CA CYS A 333 5.25 -27.00 -1.63
C CYS A 333 5.09 -26.36 -3.01
N ALA A 334 5.70 -26.91 -4.06
CA ALA A 334 5.56 -26.41 -5.42
C ALA A 334 4.10 -26.52 -5.91
N ILE A 335 3.45 -27.64 -5.65
CA ILE A 335 2.01 -27.85 -5.97
C ILE A 335 1.16 -26.82 -5.22
N ALA A 336 1.41 -26.59 -3.92
CA ALA A 336 0.67 -25.62 -3.12
C ALA A 336 0.82 -24.18 -3.66
N VAL A 337 2.02 -23.80 -4.10
CA VAL A 337 2.27 -22.50 -4.75
C VAL A 337 1.50 -22.38 -6.06
N VAL A 338 1.56 -23.39 -6.94
CA VAL A 338 0.85 -23.36 -8.22
C VAL A 338 -0.68 -23.33 -7.99
N ALA A 339 -1.21 -24.11 -7.06
CA ALA A 339 -2.62 -24.07 -6.69
C ALA A 339 -3.03 -22.67 -6.19
N SER A 340 -2.18 -22.04 -5.39
CA SER A 340 -2.42 -20.68 -4.92
C SER A 340 -2.44 -19.65 -6.06
N TRP A 341 -1.59 -19.78 -7.08
CA TRP A 341 -1.63 -18.93 -8.28
C TRP A 341 -2.97 -18.99 -8.98
N LEU A 342 -3.52 -20.18 -9.17
CA LEU A 342 -4.83 -20.39 -9.81
C LEU A 342 -5.98 -19.79 -8.97
N LEU A 343 -5.92 -19.98 -7.64
CA LEU A 343 -6.89 -19.40 -6.71
C LEU A 343 -6.82 -17.85 -6.72
N VAL A 344 -5.61 -17.29 -6.79
CA VAL A 344 -5.44 -15.84 -6.88
C VAL A 344 -6.00 -15.32 -8.20
N ALA A 345 -5.69 -15.93 -9.34
CA ALA A 345 -6.19 -15.52 -10.65
C ALA A 345 -7.71 -15.48 -10.68
N THR A 346 -8.37 -16.58 -10.26
CA THR A 346 -9.83 -16.65 -10.21
C THR A 346 -10.44 -15.66 -9.21
N GLY A 347 -9.78 -15.47 -8.07
CA GLY A 347 -10.18 -14.50 -7.04
C GLY A 347 -10.12 -13.05 -7.54
N GLN A 348 -9.10 -12.68 -8.32
CA GLN A 348 -8.98 -11.33 -8.87
C GLN A 348 -10.04 -11.04 -9.93
N ILE A 349 -10.36 -11.99 -10.79
CA ILE A 349 -11.45 -11.85 -11.78
C ILE A 349 -12.78 -11.59 -11.05
N LYS A 350 -13.10 -12.40 -10.02
CA LYS A 350 -14.32 -12.22 -9.22
C LYS A 350 -14.34 -10.88 -8.50
N ARG A 351 -13.20 -10.44 -7.95
CA ARG A 351 -13.07 -9.13 -7.28
C ARG A 351 -13.35 -7.98 -8.25
N SER A 352 -12.79 -8.04 -9.45
CA SER A 352 -13.01 -7.00 -10.47
C SER A 352 -14.48 -6.93 -10.92
N ALA A 353 -15.14 -8.08 -11.06
CA ALA A 353 -16.58 -8.13 -11.36
C ALA A 353 -17.40 -7.54 -10.20
N HIS A 354 -17.18 -8.01 -8.98
CA HIS A 354 -17.85 -7.50 -7.77
C HIS A 354 -17.67 -5.99 -7.58
N ARG A 355 -16.47 -5.46 -7.87
CA ARG A 355 -16.21 -4.02 -7.79
C ARG A 355 -17.05 -3.23 -8.81
N ARG A 356 -17.22 -3.75 -10.04
CA ARG A 356 -18.11 -3.12 -11.02
C ARG A 356 -19.56 -3.09 -10.53
N ASP A 357 -20.04 -4.20 -9.98
CA ASP A 357 -21.41 -4.32 -9.49
C ASP A 357 -21.65 -3.37 -8.30
N THR A 358 -20.74 -3.35 -7.31
CA THR A 358 -20.89 -2.51 -6.11
C THR A 358 -20.73 -1.01 -6.38
N THR A 359 -20.05 -0.63 -7.46
CA THR A 359 -19.90 0.79 -7.83
C THR A 359 -20.88 1.23 -8.92
N ALA A 360 -21.69 0.32 -9.46
CA ALA A 360 -22.66 0.63 -10.51
C ALA A 360 -23.69 1.69 -10.05
N ALA A 361 -24.17 1.59 -8.81
CA ALA A 361 -25.08 2.55 -8.20
C ALA A 361 -24.44 3.96 -8.11
N THR A 362 -23.21 4.04 -7.60
CA THR A 362 -22.46 5.30 -7.49
C THR A 362 -22.23 5.94 -8.85
N ARG A 363 -21.88 5.13 -9.86
CA ARG A 363 -21.70 5.63 -11.24
C ARG A 363 -22.99 6.11 -11.86
N ALA A 364 -24.10 5.40 -11.66
CA ALA A 364 -25.42 5.84 -12.13
C ALA A 364 -25.83 7.18 -11.50
N ALA A 365 -25.62 7.33 -10.19
CA ALA A 365 -25.83 8.57 -9.48
C ALA A 365 -24.96 9.71 -10.04
N ALA A 366 -23.66 9.47 -10.18
CA ALA A 366 -22.72 10.47 -10.71
C ALA A 366 -23.06 10.88 -12.17
N SER A 367 -23.47 9.94 -13.01
CA SER A 367 -23.89 10.21 -14.39
C SER A 367 -25.17 11.06 -14.43
N ALA A 368 -26.17 10.78 -13.59
CA ALA A 368 -27.39 11.58 -13.47
C ALA A 368 -27.07 13.03 -13.03
N ILE A 369 -26.17 13.17 -12.06
CA ILE A 369 -25.68 14.47 -11.58
C ILE A 369 -24.96 15.21 -12.70
N ALA A 370 -23.98 14.57 -13.37
CA ALA A 370 -23.22 15.20 -14.45
C ALA A 370 -24.11 15.73 -15.57
N THR A 371 -25.15 14.95 -15.93
CA THR A 371 -26.13 15.33 -16.95
C THR A 371 -26.95 16.54 -16.53
N ASP A 372 -27.45 16.58 -15.29
CA ASP A 372 -28.28 17.69 -14.79
C ASP A 372 -27.45 18.96 -14.45
N ALA A 373 -26.19 18.75 -14.05
CA ALA A 373 -25.29 19.83 -13.64
C ALA A 373 -24.56 20.48 -14.81
N ALA A 374 -24.75 20.02 -16.04
CA ALA A 374 -23.96 20.45 -17.20
C ALA A 374 -23.74 21.97 -17.26
N GLY A 375 -22.49 22.40 -17.10
CA GLY A 375 -22.08 23.80 -17.13
C GLY A 375 -22.37 24.62 -15.88
N VAL A 376 -22.87 24.02 -14.78
CA VAL A 376 -23.19 24.72 -13.53
C VAL A 376 -22.25 24.22 -12.41
N THR A 377 -21.74 25.18 -11.62
CA THR A 377 -21.00 24.83 -10.40
C THR A 377 -21.93 24.12 -9.41
N CYS A 378 -21.52 22.95 -8.94
CA CYS A 378 -22.33 22.07 -8.12
C CYS A 378 -21.54 21.40 -7.01
N PHE A 379 -22.28 21.00 -5.98
CA PHE A 379 -21.76 20.19 -4.87
C PHE A 379 -22.45 18.85 -4.79
N VAL A 380 -21.71 17.85 -4.35
CA VAL A 380 -22.22 16.49 -4.12
C VAL A 380 -21.94 16.04 -2.68
N VAL A 381 -22.91 15.36 -2.09
CA VAL A 381 -22.86 14.82 -0.73
C VAL A 381 -23.32 13.38 -0.73
N GLY A 382 -22.58 12.52 -0.08
CA GLY A 382 -22.90 11.10 0.04
C GLY A 382 -21.72 10.30 0.57
N ASP A 383 -21.95 9.04 0.91
CA ASP A 383 -20.94 8.15 1.51
C ASP A 383 -19.73 7.90 0.60
N ALA A 384 -19.92 7.91 -0.72
CA ALA A 384 -18.90 7.73 -1.73
C ALA A 384 -18.43 9.07 -2.34
N PHE A 385 -18.33 10.12 -1.53
CA PHE A 385 -18.13 11.49 -2.01
C PHE A 385 -16.96 11.67 -3.00
N ALA A 386 -15.82 11.05 -2.78
CA ALA A 386 -14.67 11.16 -3.69
C ALA A 386 -14.95 10.54 -5.07
N GLN A 387 -15.64 9.41 -5.11
CA GLN A 387 -16.04 8.78 -6.36
C GLN A 387 -17.13 9.60 -7.07
N LEU A 388 -18.11 10.11 -6.30
CA LEU A 388 -19.15 10.97 -6.83
C LEU A 388 -18.58 12.24 -7.43
N GLU A 389 -17.65 12.90 -6.74
CA GLU A 389 -16.93 14.06 -7.25
C GLU A 389 -16.16 13.73 -8.52
N HIS A 390 -15.36 12.64 -8.50
CA HIS A 390 -14.55 12.24 -9.65
C HIS A 390 -15.39 11.99 -10.92
N TYR A 391 -16.51 11.26 -10.76
CA TYR A 391 -17.33 10.87 -11.92
C TYR A 391 -18.40 11.89 -12.32
N SER A 392 -18.82 12.79 -11.41
CA SER A 392 -19.82 13.82 -11.75
C SER A 392 -19.24 15.16 -12.14
N GLY A 393 -17.99 15.44 -11.75
CA GLY A 393 -17.37 16.76 -11.89
C GLY A 393 -17.86 17.80 -10.87
N CYS A 394 -18.83 17.49 -10.01
CA CYS A 394 -19.24 18.34 -8.89
C CYS A 394 -18.25 18.25 -7.75
N ARG A 395 -17.97 19.32 -7.02
CA ARG A 395 -17.12 19.28 -5.83
C ARG A 395 -17.83 18.56 -4.68
N SER A 396 -17.10 17.74 -3.92
CA SER A 396 -17.65 17.21 -2.68
C SER A 396 -17.52 18.23 -1.57
N SER A 397 -18.59 18.39 -0.77
CA SER A 397 -18.58 19.28 0.40
C SER A 397 -18.82 18.46 1.66
N SER A 398 -17.97 18.68 2.66
CA SER A 398 -18.15 18.07 3.97
C SER A 398 -18.89 18.98 4.96
N TRP A 399 -19.34 20.23 4.57
CA TRP A 399 -20.03 21.17 5.46
C TRP A 399 -19.26 22.47 5.80
N PRO A 400 -19.88 23.61 5.98
CA PRO A 400 -21.27 23.98 5.73
C PRO A 400 -21.47 24.51 4.30
N TRP A 401 -22.69 24.35 3.82
CA TRP A 401 -23.16 24.70 2.49
C TRP A 401 -23.06 26.19 2.20
N ASP A 402 -22.43 26.57 1.12
CA ASP A 402 -22.68 27.86 0.52
C ASP A 402 -24.08 27.82 -0.12
N THR A 403 -25.00 28.59 0.43
CA THR A 403 -26.43 28.55 0.12
C THR A 403 -26.79 28.99 -1.31
N HIS A 404 -25.82 29.39 -2.11
CA HIS A 404 -26.03 29.90 -3.48
C HIS A 404 -25.67 28.91 -4.58
N GLN A 405 -25.41 27.66 -4.25
CA GLN A 405 -24.99 26.67 -5.24
C GLN A 405 -25.92 25.43 -5.22
N ARG A 406 -26.00 24.79 -6.39
CA ARG A 406 -26.80 23.58 -6.56
C ARG A 406 -26.15 22.41 -5.83
N ILE A 407 -26.94 21.69 -5.04
CA ILE A 407 -26.48 20.59 -4.20
C ILE A 407 -27.18 19.29 -4.60
N TYR A 408 -26.40 18.24 -4.76
CA TYR A 408 -26.89 16.89 -5.00
C TYR A 408 -26.61 16.00 -3.79
N VAL A 409 -27.68 15.47 -3.20
CA VAL A 409 -27.60 14.51 -2.10
C VAL A 409 -27.80 13.12 -2.66
N VAL A 410 -26.78 12.27 -2.51
CA VAL A 410 -26.81 10.87 -2.91
C VAL A 410 -27.00 10.01 -1.67
N ARG A 411 -28.08 9.22 -1.65
CA ARG A 411 -28.40 8.31 -0.55
C ARG A 411 -28.39 6.86 -1.02
N THR A 412 -27.79 6.01 -0.21
CA THR A 412 -27.91 4.55 -0.30
C THR A 412 -28.83 4.09 0.84
N PRO A 413 -29.31 2.84 0.86
CA PRO A 413 -30.13 2.33 1.96
C PRO A 413 -29.47 2.43 3.34
N THR A 414 -28.15 2.55 3.39
CA THR A 414 -27.35 2.64 4.62
C THR A 414 -26.88 4.05 4.95
N SER A 415 -27.18 5.04 4.11
CA SER A 415 -26.72 6.43 4.32
C SER A 415 -27.39 7.07 5.52
N ALA A 416 -26.62 7.80 6.32
CA ALA A 416 -27.15 8.63 7.40
C ALA A 416 -28.05 9.77 6.83
N PRO A 417 -29.04 10.24 7.60
CA PRO A 417 -29.82 11.40 7.23
C PRO A 417 -28.92 12.63 7.02
N VAL A 418 -29.14 13.35 5.94
CA VAL A 418 -28.45 14.61 5.66
C VAL A 418 -29.49 15.72 5.78
N GLU A 419 -29.20 16.71 6.64
CA GLU A 419 -30.04 17.93 6.72
C GLU A 419 -29.78 18.76 5.44
N THR A 420 -30.84 19.16 4.79
CA THR A 420 -30.78 19.91 3.53
C THR A 420 -31.72 21.13 3.59
N ARG A 421 -31.30 22.20 2.94
CA ARG A 421 -32.11 23.42 2.72
C ARG A 421 -32.34 23.58 1.22
N GLY A 422 -33.49 24.13 0.84
CA GLY A 422 -33.87 24.37 -0.56
C GLY A 422 -35.00 23.45 -1.03
N THR A 423 -35.41 23.65 -2.29
CA THR A 423 -36.50 22.87 -2.90
C THR A 423 -35.98 21.54 -3.45
N PRO A 424 -36.46 20.40 -2.93
CA PRO A 424 -35.97 19.10 -3.40
C PRO A 424 -36.55 18.74 -4.79
N ARG A 425 -35.70 18.22 -5.66
CA ARG A 425 -36.11 17.59 -6.93
C ARG A 425 -35.43 16.25 -7.05
N MET A 426 -36.19 15.17 -7.13
CA MET A 426 -35.65 13.82 -7.36
C MET A 426 -35.17 13.69 -8.81
N LEU A 427 -33.92 13.27 -8.99
CA LEU A 427 -33.31 13.03 -10.28
C LEU A 427 -33.17 11.54 -10.60
N LEU A 428 -32.89 10.75 -9.60
CA LEU A 428 -32.73 9.31 -9.71
C LEU A 428 -33.38 8.64 -8.49
N ASP A 429 -34.22 7.66 -8.73
CA ASP A 429 -34.84 6.83 -7.70
C ASP A 429 -34.70 5.38 -8.08
N ARG A 430 -33.80 4.67 -7.41
CA ARG A 430 -33.52 3.25 -7.58
C ARG A 430 -33.45 2.58 -6.22
N PRO A 431 -33.70 1.25 -6.12
CA PRO A 431 -33.63 0.55 -4.84
C PRO A 431 -32.26 0.63 -4.14
N ASP A 432 -31.20 0.78 -4.91
CA ASP A 432 -29.80 0.80 -4.44
C ASP A 432 -29.23 2.22 -4.25
N VAL A 433 -29.84 3.24 -4.89
CA VAL A 433 -29.35 4.63 -4.78
C VAL A 433 -30.44 5.62 -5.19
N SER A 434 -30.54 6.73 -4.47
CA SER A 434 -31.35 7.89 -4.86
C SER A 434 -30.51 9.16 -4.96
N VAL A 435 -30.87 10.03 -5.88
CA VAL A 435 -30.23 11.34 -6.06
C VAL A 435 -31.30 12.43 -5.98
N THR A 436 -31.17 13.30 -5.02
CA THR A 436 -32.05 14.48 -4.85
C THR A 436 -31.23 15.74 -5.06
N ARG A 437 -31.68 16.59 -5.96
CA ARG A 437 -31.15 17.94 -6.17
C ARG A 437 -31.86 18.91 -5.25
N TYR A 438 -31.11 19.82 -4.67
CA TYR A 438 -31.63 20.99 -3.92
C TYR A 438 -31.12 22.23 -4.62
N ASP A 439 -32.04 23.04 -5.08
CA ASP A 439 -31.77 24.38 -5.61
C ASP A 439 -31.82 25.38 -4.46
N PRO A 440 -30.96 26.43 -4.48
CA PRO A 440 -30.87 27.44 -3.42
C PRO A 440 -32.15 28.23 -3.22
#